data_e72c84d20558733c9daf7838c2b79ead
#
_entry.id   e72c84d20558733c9daf7838c2b79ead
#
_cell.length_a   1.000
_cell.length_b   1.000
_cell.length_c   1.000
_cell.angle_alpha   90.00
_cell.angle_beta   90.00
_cell.angle_gamma   90.00
#
_symmetry.space_group_name_H-M   'P 1'
#
loop_
_entity.id
_entity.type
_entity.pdbx_description
1 polymer ?
#
loop_
_entity_poly.entity_id
_entity_poly.type
_entity_poly.pdbx_seq_one_letter_code
_entity_poly.pdbx_strand_id
1 'polypeptide(L)'
;MSSFFDDLGSTIYNLVFVVFAASMENSKLAVGVASFIQYIPTICSLFIAMQADKTKNKKLWLLLLGYIQAVLFIMVAFLSKENSWLVFSIVCFINILSDCIAEYRRGLVLPMFQSHIPEEDLMEAYSFDQVISQITLISGQTLGVWLLTISHNNFFFLATINAISFLLSSMVLLKIQRQLTHPEVNYSPENGFISQLKNLYKNSKSIFKYQEKVRFGLMIFSILGLNSLGSAILIMYNLKFTEITPFGLSFAQSVFLLQTILFVSALIGGMTPNDYFSKLSLIKILQIDSGLLIVIGICGWINGLEIISFSVLAFMMYLSSKVNPKLNSLLMAKLPPDILAQTSSFFKVISVLSMPIATILFTSLSMWSSQFAWGIFLLLSIVVFVLSLFSNKSVASDYD
;
A
#
# COMPACT_ATOMS: atom_id res chain seq x y z
N MET A 1 -3.37 -6.20 17.59
CA MET A 1 -2.11 -6.64 18.23
C MET A 1 -1.35 -7.67 17.41
N SER A 2 -1.96 -8.76 16.95
CA SER A 2 -1.26 -9.76 16.11
C SER A 2 -0.69 -9.10 14.84
N SER A 3 -1.50 -8.39 14.07
CA SER A 3 -1.07 -7.67 12.86
C SER A 3 0.08 -6.68 13.12
N PHE A 4 0.08 -6.02 14.27
CA PHE A 4 1.17 -5.12 14.66
C PHE A 4 2.53 -5.83 14.73
N PHE A 5 2.59 -7.02 15.32
CA PHE A 5 3.84 -7.80 15.36
C PHE A 5 4.26 -8.29 13.99
N ASP A 6 3.30 -8.76 13.17
CA ASP A 6 3.58 -9.18 11.80
C ASP A 6 4.12 -8.02 10.95
N ASP A 7 3.45 -6.87 10.99
CA ASP A 7 3.82 -5.70 10.19
C ASP A 7 5.14 -5.08 10.68
N LEU A 8 5.37 -5.03 12.01
CA LEU A 8 6.61 -4.50 12.57
C LEU A 8 7.83 -5.33 12.17
N GLY A 9 7.74 -6.66 12.34
CA GLY A 9 8.82 -7.56 11.96
C GLY A 9 9.10 -7.52 10.46
N SER A 10 8.06 -7.57 9.64
CA SER A 10 8.17 -7.47 8.18
C SER A 10 8.77 -6.13 7.73
N THR A 11 8.39 -5.03 8.36
CA THR A 11 8.94 -3.70 8.02
C THR A 11 10.41 -3.57 8.38
N ILE A 12 10.81 -4.06 9.56
CA ILE A 12 12.22 -4.13 9.95
C ILE A 12 12.98 -4.94 8.90
N TYR A 13 12.48 -6.12 8.56
CA TYR A 13 13.18 -7.04 7.69
C TYR A 13 13.23 -6.57 6.24
N ASN A 14 12.19 -5.95 5.70
CA ASN A 14 12.17 -5.44 4.32
C ASN A 14 13.29 -4.42 4.07
N LEU A 15 13.56 -3.54 5.05
CA LEU A 15 14.72 -2.64 4.98
C LEU A 15 16.04 -3.41 5.01
N VAL A 16 16.15 -4.36 5.93
CA VAL A 16 17.34 -5.20 6.10
C VAL A 16 17.65 -6.01 4.84
N PHE A 17 16.60 -6.51 4.17
CA PHE A 17 16.73 -7.25 2.93
C PHE A 17 17.31 -6.40 1.79
N VAL A 18 16.91 -5.14 1.68
CA VAL A 18 17.49 -4.21 0.70
C VAL A 18 18.98 -3.94 1.01
N VAL A 19 19.34 -3.81 2.30
CA VAL A 19 20.73 -3.64 2.71
C VAL A 19 21.54 -4.92 2.44
N PHE A 20 20.97 -6.10 2.67
CA PHE A 20 21.57 -7.37 2.29
C PHE A 20 21.82 -7.45 0.78
N ALA A 21 20.84 -7.06 -0.04
CA ALA A 21 21.02 -6.97 -1.48
C ALA A 21 22.13 -5.99 -1.88
N ALA A 22 22.28 -4.88 -1.18
CA ALA A 22 23.35 -3.90 -1.43
C ALA A 22 24.74 -4.42 -1.07
N SER A 23 24.85 -5.46 -0.24
CA SER A 23 26.13 -6.12 0.10
C SER A 23 26.60 -7.14 -0.94
N MET A 24 25.79 -7.46 -1.97
CA MET A 24 26.13 -8.40 -3.03
C MET A 24 27.16 -7.80 -4.00
N GLU A 25 27.96 -8.66 -4.67
CA GLU A 25 28.97 -8.24 -5.66
C GLU A 25 28.42 -7.32 -6.75
N ASN A 26 27.18 -7.58 -7.26
CA ASN A 26 26.48 -6.71 -8.18
C ASN A 26 25.32 -6.02 -7.44
N SER A 27 25.65 -5.10 -6.55
CA SER A 27 24.70 -4.41 -5.66
C SER A 27 23.57 -3.72 -6.40
N LYS A 28 23.83 -3.06 -7.55
CA LYS A 28 22.80 -2.38 -8.33
C LYS A 28 21.72 -3.33 -8.83
N LEU A 29 22.12 -4.49 -9.35
CA LEU A 29 21.21 -5.51 -9.84
C LEU A 29 20.44 -6.14 -8.66
N ALA A 30 21.14 -6.51 -7.59
CA ALA A 30 20.54 -7.14 -6.42
C ALA A 30 19.50 -6.22 -5.74
N VAL A 31 19.82 -4.93 -5.54
CA VAL A 31 18.89 -3.94 -5.00
C VAL A 31 17.69 -3.73 -5.93
N GLY A 32 17.92 -3.71 -7.25
CA GLY A 32 16.84 -3.63 -8.24
C GLY A 32 15.89 -4.83 -8.13
N VAL A 33 16.43 -6.06 -8.06
CA VAL A 33 15.65 -7.29 -7.85
C VAL A 33 14.92 -7.25 -6.51
N ALA A 34 15.60 -6.90 -5.41
CA ALA A 34 15.00 -6.82 -4.08
C ALA A 34 13.84 -5.81 -4.02
N SER A 35 13.96 -4.69 -4.71
CA SER A 35 12.89 -3.70 -4.79
C SER A 35 11.73 -4.18 -5.66
N PHE A 36 12.01 -4.87 -6.76
CA PHE A 36 10.97 -5.35 -7.68
C PHE A 36 10.12 -6.48 -7.07
N ILE A 37 10.73 -7.43 -6.37
CA ILE A 37 10.00 -8.59 -5.82
C ILE A 37 8.94 -8.19 -4.80
N GLN A 38 9.06 -7.04 -4.13
CA GLN A 38 8.07 -6.52 -3.19
C GLN A 38 6.71 -6.21 -3.86
N TYR A 39 6.66 -6.01 -5.17
CA TYR A 39 5.41 -5.81 -5.90
C TYR A 39 4.71 -7.12 -6.28
N ILE A 40 5.44 -8.25 -6.34
CA ILE A 40 4.88 -9.55 -6.79
C ILE A 40 3.70 -10.01 -5.93
N PRO A 41 3.77 -10.00 -4.57
CA PRO A 41 2.64 -10.39 -3.74
C PRO A 41 1.40 -9.53 -3.97
N THR A 42 1.60 -8.22 -4.17
CA THR A 42 0.49 -7.30 -4.46
C THR A 42 -0.16 -7.61 -5.81
N ILE A 43 0.62 -7.90 -6.84
CA ILE A 43 0.09 -8.31 -8.16
C ILE A 43 -0.71 -9.61 -8.05
N CYS A 44 -0.22 -10.56 -7.24
CA CYS A 44 -0.87 -11.85 -7.01
C CYS A 44 -2.03 -11.76 -5.99
N SER A 45 -2.21 -10.63 -5.29
CA SER A 45 -3.13 -10.51 -4.15
C SER A 45 -4.57 -10.83 -4.50
N LEU A 46 -5.02 -10.53 -5.71
CA LEU A 46 -6.37 -10.88 -6.15
C LEU A 46 -6.59 -12.39 -6.21
N PHE A 47 -5.64 -13.13 -6.80
CA PHE A 47 -5.69 -14.60 -6.84
C PHE A 47 -5.62 -15.19 -5.44
N ILE A 48 -4.73 -14.66 -4.60
CA ILE A 48 -4.56 -15.06 -3.20
C ILE A 48 -5.85 -14.84 -2.41
N ALA A 49 -6.49 -13.68 -2.58
CA ALA A 49 -7.75 -13.34 -1.91
C ALA A 49 -8.89 -14.25 -2.33
N MET A 50 -8.97 -14.62 -3.62
CA MET A 50 -9.96 -15.60 -4.10
C MET A 50 -9.80 -16.96 -3.41
N GLN A 51 -8.58 -17.37 -3.07
CA GLN A 51 -8.34 -18.60 -2.30
C GLN A 51 -8.69 -18.41 -0.82
N ALA A 52 -8.39 -17.23 -0.25
CA ALA A 52 -8.74 -16.90 1.13
C ALA A 52 -10.26 -16.90 1.36
N ASP A 53 -11.03 -16.35 0.41
CA ASP A 53 -12.50 -16.36 0.49
C ASP A 53 -13.08 -17.78 0.49
N LYS A 54 -12.51 -18.68 -0.33
CA LYS A 54 -12.93 -20.10 -0.42
C LYS A 54 -12.60 -20.94 0.81
N THR A 55 -11.72 -20.46 1.67
CA THR A 55 -11.20 -21.22 2.80
C THR A 55 -12.25 -21.40 3.89
N LYS A 56 -12.62 -22.64 4.18
CA LYS A 56 -13.62 -22.98 5.23
C LYS A 56 -13.07 -22.78 6.63
N ASN A 57 -11.87 -23.29 6.93
CA ASN A 57 -11.26 -23.23 8.25
C ASN A 57 -10.29 -22.05 8.38
N LYS A 58 -10.79 -20.81 8.18
CA LYS A 58 -9.99 -19.58 8.18
C LYS A 58 -9.10 -19.45 9.41
N LYS A 59 -9.62 -19.77 10.58
CA LYS A 59 -8.95 -19.72 11.87
C LYS A 59 -7.71 -20.62 11.95
N LEU A 60 -7.85 -21.89 11.52
CA LEU A 60 -6.74 -22.84 11.51
C LEU A 60 -5.61 -22.37 10.59
N TRP A 61 -5.97 -21.96 9.36
CA TRP A 61 -5.01 -21.48 8.39
C TRP A 61 -4.32 -20.19 8.85
N LEU A 62 -5.04 -19.27 9.49
CA LEU A 62 -4.47 -18.04 10.03
C LEU A 62 -3.36 -18.32 11.05
N LEU A 63 -3.54 -19.32 11.93
CA LEU A 63 -2.55 -19.74 12.91
C LEU A 63 -1.37 -20.48 12.26
N LEU A 64 -1.66 -21.50 11.45
CA LEU A 64 -0.64 -22.38 10.84
C LEU A 64 0.33 -21.56 9.97
N LEU A 65 -0.20 -20.64 9.19
CA LEU A 65 0.61 -19.83 8.28
C LEU A 65 1.58 -18.88 9.02
N GLY A 66 1.20 -18.38 10.19
CA GLY A 66 2.12 -17.59 11.01
C GLY A 66 3.30 -18.41 11.53
N TYR A 67 3.07 -19.67 11.92
CA TYR A 67 4.17 -20.57 12.28
C TYR A 67 5.04 -20.93 11.08
N ILE A 68 4.45 -21.15 9.89
CA ILE A 68 5.20 -21.37 8.65
C ILE A 68 6.09 -20.17 8.34
N GLN A 69 5.58 -18.94 8.44
CA GLN A 69 6.40 -17.73 8.25
C GLN A 69 7.57 -17.68 9.24
N ALA A 70 7.36 -18.00 10.51
CA ALA A 70 8.43 -18.05 11.49
C ALA A 70 9.52 -19.04 11.09
N VAL A 71 9.16 -20.24 10.64
CA VAL A 71 10.13 -21.25 10.16
C VAL A 71 10.86 -20.75 8.92
N LEU A 72 10.18 -20.15 7.96
CA LEU A 72 10.81 -19.58 6.76
C LEU A 72 11.87 -18.54 7.12
N PHE A 73 11.59 -17.65 8.10
CA PHE A 73 12.56 -16.64 8.51
C PHE A 73 13.69 -17.19 9.38
N ILE A 74 13.50 -18.29 10.09
CA ILE A 74 14.61 -19.03 10.69
C ILE A 74 15.54 -19.59 9.59
N MET A 75 14.98 -20.13 8.51
CA MET A 75 15.78 -20.57 7.36
C MET A 75 16.55 -19.41 6.73
N VAL A 76 15.90 -18.25 6.52
CA VAL A 76 16.54 -17.02 6.01
C VAL A 76 17.70 -16.60 6.94
N ALA A 77 17.53 -16.67 8.27
CA ALA A 77 18.58 -16.33 9.22
C ALA A 77 19.84 -17.17 8.99
N PHE A 78 19.70 -18.48 8.81
CA PHE A 78 20.86 -19.34 8.53
C PHE A 78 21.47 -19.10 7.15
N LEU A 79 20.64 -18.92 6.12
CA LEU A 79 21.07 -18.65 4.75
C LEU A 79 21.84 -17.33 4.64
N SER A 80 21.41 -16.29 5.34
CA SER A 80 22.01 -14.96 5.27
C SER A 80 23.45 -14.86 5.81
N LYS A 81 24.01 -15.96 6.35
CA LYS A 81 25.42 -16.06 6.72
C LYS A 81 26.34 -16.17 5.49
N GLU A 82 25.82 -16.62 4.37
CA GLU A 82 26.55 -16.77 3.11
C GLU A 82 26.13 -15.66 2.12
N ASN A 83 27.11 -15.04 1.48
CA ASN A 83 26.88 -13.97 0.50
C ASN A 83 27.12 -14.49 -0.92
N SER A 84 26.20 -15.35 -1.41
CA SER A 84 26.22 -15.87 -2.78
C SER A 84 24.95 -15.57 -3.55
N TRP A 85 25.02 -15.51 -4.88
CA TRP A 85 23.85 -15.30 -5.73
C TRP A 85 22.78 -16.38 -5.59
N LEU A 86 23.19 -17.61 -5.33
CA LEU A 86 22.27 -18.72 -5.07
C LEU A 86 21.47 -18.47 -3.79
N VAL A 87 22.18 -18.13 -2.69
CA VAL A 87 21.55 -17.80 -1.40
C VAL A 87 20.62 -16.60 -1.56
N PHE A 88 21.07 -15.53 -2.23
CA PHE A 88 20.24 -14.36 -2.50
C PHE A 88 18.95 -14.73 -3.23
N SER A 89 19.04 -15.59 -4.27
CA SER A 89 17.85 -16.06 -5.02
C SER A 89 16.88 -16.86 -4.15
N ILE A 90 17.38 -17.72 -3.26
CA ILE A 90 16.56 -18.48 -2.31
C ILE A 90 15.87 -17.52 -1.33
N VAL A 91 16.60 -16.55 -0.78
CA VAL A 91 16.06 -15.53 0.13
C VAL A 91 14.98 -14.69 -0.58
N CYS A 92 15.20 -14.29 -1.83
CA CYS A 92 14.18 -13.63 -2.66
C CYS A 92 12.89 -14.47 -2.76
N PHE A 93 13.04 -15.76 -3.05
CA PHE A 93 11.89 -16.68 -3.17
C PHE A 93 11.13 -16.80 -1.83
N ILE A 94 11.86 -16.97 -0.71
CA ILE A 94 11.26 -17.05 0.62
C ILE A 94 10.52 -15.75 0.97
N ASN A 95 11.07 -14.58 0.62
CA ASN A 95 10.41 -13.30 0.83
C ASN A 95 9.10 -13.20 0.05
N ILE A 96 9.11 -13.51 -1.26
CA ILE A 96 7.89 -13.54 -2.07
C ILE A 96 6.85 -14.47 -1.45
N LEU A 97 7.26 -15.68 -1.06
CA LEU A 97 6.35 -16.66 -0.45
C LEU A 97 5.77 -16.14 0.88
N SER A 98 6.61 -15.57 1.75
CA SER A 98 6.15 -15.01 3.03
C SER A 98 5.18 -13.85 2.84
N ASP A 99 5.45 -12.95 1.89
CA ASP A 99 4.56 -11.82 1.61
C ASP A 99 3.24 -12.29 0.98
N CYS A 100 3.26 -13.33 0.14
CA CYS A 100 2.04 -13.98 -0.35
C CYS A 100 1.23 -14.62 0.80
N ILE A 101 1.90 -15.24 1.77
CA ILE A 101 1.26 -15.77 2.98
C ILE A 101 0.64 -14.63 3.80
N ALA A 102 1.31 -13.49 3.94
CA ALA A 102 0.79 -12.32 4.64
C ALA A 102 -0.48 -11.77 3.97
N GLU A 103 -0.50 -11.67 2.64
CA GLU A 103 -1.70 -11.28 1.87
C GLU A 103 -2.85 -12.28 2.07
N TYR A 104 -2.56 -13.57 2.07
CA TYR A 104 -3.57 -14.60 2.30
C TYR A 104 -4.14 -14.52 3.72
N ARG A 105 -3.30 -14.37 4.74
CA ARG A 105 -3.71 -14.18 6.15
C ARG A 105 -4.59 -12.93 6.30
N ARG A 106 -4.22 -11.83 5.64
CA ARG A 106 -5.03 -10.59 5.61
C ARG A 106 -6.42 -10.82 5.02
N GLY A 107 -6.50 -11.58 3.92
CA GLY A 107 -7.79 -11.98 3.31
C GLY A 107 -8.65 -12.83 4.25
N LEU A 108 -8.04 -13.76 5.03
CA LEU A 108 -8.78 -14.60 6.00
C LEU A 108 -9.39 -13.79 7.15
N VAL A 109 -8.77 -12.68 7.54
CA VAL A 109 -9.21 -11.83 8.67
C VAL A 109 -10.38 -10.93 8.29
N LEU A 110 -10.52 -10.50 7.05
CA LEU A 110 -11.55 -9.54 6.62
C LEU A 110 -12.99 -9.95 7.00
N PRO A 111 -13.47 -11.19 6.77
CA PRO A 111 -14.81 -11.59 7.17
C PRO A 111 -15.01 -11.62 8.69
N MET A 112 -13.93 -11.82 9.46
CA MET A 112 -13.97 -11.76 10.92
C MET A 112 -14.19 -10.34 11.41
N PHE A 113 -13.53 -9.35 10.81
CA PHE A 113 -13.78 -7.93 11.08
C PHE A 113 -15.22 -7.54 10.79
N GLN A 114 -15.72 -7.92 9.60
CA GLN A 114 -17.09 -7.60 9.18
C GLN A 114 -18.15 -8.14 10.15
N SER A 115 -17.91 -9.30 10.76
CA SER A 115 -18.86 -9.92 11.69
C SER A 115 -18.85 -9.31 13.09
N HIS A 116 -17.82 -8.52 13.46
CA HIS A 116 -17.65 -8.03 14.84
C HIS A 116 -17.75 -6.50 14.96
N ILE A 117 -17.67 -5.76 13.85
CA ILE A 117 -17.69 -4.29 13.87
C ILE A 117 -18.99 -3.78 13.24
N PRO A 118 -19.79 -2.95 13.95
CA PRO A 118 -20.97 -2.31 13.39
C PRO A 118 -20.63 -1.45 12.16
N GLU A 119 -21.58 -1.32 11.21
CA GLU A 119 -21.39 -0.56 9.98
C GLU A 119 -20.99 0.90 10.24
N GLU A 120 -21.55 1.51 11.27
CA GLU A 120 -21.28 2.90 11.69
C GLU A 120 -19.85 3.12 12.18
N ASP A 121 -19.20 2.08 12.75
CA ASP A 121 -17.85 2.15 13.32
C ASP A 121 -16.76 1.72 12.33
N LEU A 122 -17.12 1.17 11.17
CA LEU A 122 -16.15 0.64 10.19
C LEU A 122 -15.14 1.69 9.71
N MET A 123 -15.57 2.93 9.47
CA MET A 123 -14.68 3.99 9.03
C MET A 123 -13.64 4.32 10.10
N GLU A 124 -14.05 4.38 11.36
CA GLU A 124 -13.15 4.64 12.48
C GLU A 124 -12.17 3.49 12.69
N ALA A 125 -12.65 2.24 12.63
CA ALA A 125 -11.84 1.04 12.76
C ALA A 125 -10.75 0.97 11.67
N TYR A 126 -11.09 1.26 10.40
CA TYR A 126 -10.11 1.29 9.31
C TYR A 126 -9.15 2.47 9.39
N SER A 127 -9.62 3.63 9.86
CA SER A 127 -8.75 4.78 10.10
C SER A 127 -7.74 4.46 11.19
N PHE A 128 -8.16 3.80 12.27
CA PHE A 128 -7.28 3.34 13.34
C PHE A 128 -6.25 2.32 12.84
N ASP A 129 -6.68 1.32 12.04
CA ASP A 129 -5.78 0.33 11.43
C ASP A 129 -4.73 1.01 10.53
N GLN A 130 -5.15 2.00 9.74
CA GLN A 130 -4.23 2.77 8.90
C GLN A 130 -3.21 3.58 9.71
N VAL A 131 -3.62 4.21 10.81
CA VAL A 131 -2.71 4.93 11.72
C VAL A 131 -1.70 3.97 12.33
N ILE A 132 -2.15 2.81 12.82
CA ILE A 132 -1.26 1.77 13.35
C ILE A 132 -0.26 1.32 12.29
N SER A 133 -0.71 1.04 11.08
CA SER A 133 0.16 0.63 9.97
C SER A 133 1.20 1.70 9.63
N GLN A 134 0.85 2.98 9.62
CA GLN A 134 1.77 4.10 9.39
C GLN A 134 2.83 4.22 10.49
N ILE A 135 2.41 4.15 11.76
CA ILE A 135 3.32 4.17 12.91
C ILE A 135 4.27 2.97 12.83
N THR A 136 3.73 1.79 12.54
CA THR A 136 4.51 0.55 12.43
C THR A 136 5.54 0.63 11.29
N LEU A 137 5.16 1.20 10.16
CA LEU A 137 6.06 1.38 9.01
C LEU A 137 7.30 2.20 9.39
N ILE A 138 7.11 3.36 10.00
CA ILE A 138 8.22 4.25 10.36
C ILE A 138 9.00 3.72 11.55
N SER A 139 8.30 3.26 12.59
CA SER A 139 8.97 2.67 13.74
C SER A 139 9.79 1.44 13.33
N GLY A 140 9.25 0.59 12.46
CA GLY A 140 9.93 -0.58 11.94
C GLY A 140 11.17 -0.23 11.11
N GLN A 141 11.06 0.75 10.21
CA GLN A 141 12.21 1.21 9.43
C GLN A 141 13.29 1.82 10.32
N THR A 142 12.91 2.68 11.26
CA THR A 142 13.85 3.32 12.20
C THR A 142 14.54 2.27 13.08
N LEU A 143 13.77 1.34 13.64
CA LEU A 143 14.31 0.22 14.42
C LEU A 143 15.20 -0.68 13.56
N GLY A 144 14.84 -0.94 12.31
CA GLY A 144 15.63 -1.71 11.37
C GLY A 144 17.02 -1.11 11.14
N VAL A 145 17.10 0.19 10.86
CA VAL A 145 18.38 0.92 10.71
C VAL A 145 19.19 0.86 12.01
N TRP A 146 18.55 1.14 13.14
CA TRP A 146 19.21 1.12 14.43
C TRP A 146 19.75 -0.25 14.78
N LEU A 147 18.95 -1.31 14.63
CA LEU A 147 19.36 -2.69 14.87
C LEU A 147 20.47 -3.15 13.92
N LEU A 148 20.42 -2.75 12.63
CA LEU A 148 21.51 -3.01 11.68
C LEU A 148 22.83 -2.39 12.17
N THR A 149 22.76 -1.14 12.61
CA THR A 149 23.95 -0.40 13.06
C THR A 149 24.57 -1.03 14.29
N ILE A 150 23.79 -1.34 15.33
CA ILE A 150 24.31 -1.91 16.59
C ILE A 150 24.74 -3.36 16.45
N SER A 151 24.15 -4.11 15.50
CA SER A 151 24.53 -5.50 15.22
C SER A 151 25.66 -5.63 14.19
N HIS A 152 26.25 -4.51 13.75
CA HIS A 152 27.29 -4.51 12.71
C HIS A 152 26.88 -5.26 11.43
N ASN A 153 25.66 -4.99 10.93
CA ASN A 153 25.06 -5.61 9.77
C ASN A 153 24.86 -7.14 9.90
N ASN A 154 24.52 -7.60 11.09
CA ASN A 154 24.26 -9.03 11.33
C ASN A 154 22.87 -9.41 10.82
N PHE A 155 22.78 -9.84 9.56
CA PHE A 155 21.53 -10.23 8.90
C PHE A 155 20.87 -11.45 9.58
N PHE A 156 21.65 -12.38 10.12
CA PHE A 156 21.14 -13.51 10.90
C PHE A 156 20.31 -13.05 12.10
N PHE A 157 20.82 -12.09 12.87
CA PHE A 157 20.15 -11.54 14.04
C PHE A 157 18.82 -10.89 13.67
N LEU A 158 18.79 -10.11 12.59
CA LEU A 158 17.61 -9.39 12.14
C LEU A 158 16.53 -10.30 11.54
N ALA A 159 16.93 -11.32 10.77
CA ALA A 159 15.99 -12.34 10.30
C ALA A 159 15.40 -13.16 11.47
N THR A 160 16.19 -13.40 12.54
CA THR A 160 15.70 -14.05 13.76
C THR A 160 14.69 -13.19 14.49
N ILE A 161 14.89 -11.86 14.57
CA ILE A 161 13.90 -10.93 15.15
C ILE A 161 12.57 -11.02 14.38
N ASN A 162 12.62 -11.07 13.05
CA ASN A 162 11.40 -11.20 12.24
C ASN A 162 10.73 -12.58 12.47
N ALA A 163 11.48 -13.66 12.58
CA ALA A 163 10.93 -14.97 12.93
C ALA A 163 10.22 -14.94 14.30
N ILE A 164 10.80 -14.29 15.29
CA ILE A 164 10.21 -14.11 16.63
C ILE A 164 8.91 -13.29 16.54
N SER A 165 8.87 -12.24 15.71
CA SER A 165 7.65 -11.41 15.54
C SER A 165 6.48 -12.23 15.00
N PHE A 166 6.70 -13.13 14.03
CA PHE A 166 5.66 -14.04 13.54
C PHE A 166 5.23 -15.07 14.59
N LEU A 167 6.13 -15.56 15.43
CA LEU A 167 5.80 -16.42 16.56
C LEU A 167 4.92 -15.69 17.58
N LEU A 168 5.29 -14.47 17.96
CA LEU A 168 4.52 -13.64 18.89
C LEU A 168 3.12 -13.33 18.34
N SER A 169 3.02 -12.96 17.07
CA SER A 169 1.76 -12.76 16.37
C SER A 169 0.87 -14.00 16.45
N SER A 170 1.43 -15.18 16.14
CA SER A 170 0.70 -16.44 16.19
C SER A 170 0.26 -16.82 17.61
N MET A 171 1.10 -16.56 18.63
CA MET A 171 0.74 -16.77 20.03
C MET A 171 -0.41 -15.86 20.49
N VAL A 172 -0.42 -14.59 20.06
CA VAL A 172 -1.54 -13.67 20.33
C VAL A 172 -2.84 -14.20 19.71
N LEU A 173 -2.80 -14.64 18.45
CA LEU A 173 -3.96 -15.23 17.77
C LEU A 173 -4.45 -16.51 18.48
N LEU A 174 -3.52 -17.34 18.95
CA LEU A 174 -3.86 -18.57 19.67
C LEU A 174 -4.65 -18.27 20.98
N LYS A 175 -4.28 -17.20 21.69
CA LYS A 175 -5.03 -16.79 22.91
C LYS A 175 -6.45 -16.34 22.62
N ILE A 176 -6.68 -15.66 21.50
CA ILE A 176 -8.00 -15.10 21.13
C ILE A 176 -8.78 -16.00 20.15
N GLN A 177 -8.23 -17.17 19.79
CA GLN A 177 -8.83 -18.06 18.77
C GLN A 177 -10.30 -18.44 19.01
N ARG A 178 -10.75 -18.47 20.27
CA ARG A 178 -12.15 -18.77 20.60
C ARG A 178 -13.11 -17.63 20.25
N GLN A 179 -12.59 -16.39 20.19
CA GLN A 179 -13.36 -15.20 19.85
C GLN A 179 -13.38 -14.92 18.34
N LEU A 180 -12.46 -15.55 17.57
CA LEU A 180 -12.41 -15.40 16.12
C LEU A 180 -13.52 -16.26 15.48
N THR A 181 -14.69 -15.66 15.31
CA THR A 181 -15.80 -16.27 14.57
C THR A 181 -15.92 -15.65 13.18
N HIS A 182 -16.42 -16.41 12.23
CA HIS A 182 -16.70 -15.93 10.89
C HIS A 182 -17.96 -16.64 10.35
N PRO A 183 -18.75 -16.00 9.46
CA PRO A 183 -19.87 -16.63 8.79
C PRO A 183 -19.42 -17.88 8.02
N GLU A 184 -20.32 -18.86 7.91
CA GLU A 184 -20.07 -20.00 7.04
C GLU A 184 -19.96 -19.55 5.59
N VAL A 185 -18.91 -20.01 4.90
CA VAL A 185 -18.66 -19.68 3.51
C VAL A 185 -19.46 -20.65 2.64
N ASN A 186 -20.55 -20.18 2.05
CA ASN A 186 -21.31 -20.88 1.01
C ASN A 186 -20.72 -20.51 -0.37
N TYR A 187 -19.63 -21.15 -0.74
CA TYR A 187 -18.99 -20.92 -2.04
C TYR A 187 -19.61 -21.84 -3.10
N SER A 188 -20.22 -21.25 -4.13
CA SER A 188 -20.65 -21.94 -5.34
C SER A 188 -19.53 -21.90 -6.38
N PRO A 189 -18.92 -23.02 -6.78
CA PRO A 189 -17.75 -23.07 -7.65
C PRO A 189 -18.14 -22.99 -9.12
N GLU A 190 -18.74 -21.90 -9.58
CA GLU A 190 -19.29 -21.93 -10.96
C GLU A 190 -18.52 -21.15 -12.03
N ASN A 191 -17.47 -20.40 -11.73
CA ASN A 191 -16.88 -19.57 -12.79
C ASN A 191 -15.34 -19.60 -12.80
N GLY A 192 -14.76 -19.74 -13.99
CA GLY A 192 -13.32 -19.57 -14.21
C GLY A 192 -12.84 -18.16 -13.80
N PHE A 193 -11.52 -17.99 -13.61
CA PHE A 193 -10.89 -16.75 -13.15
C PHE A 193 -11.38 -15.49 -13.90
N ILE A 194 -11.45 -15.54 -15.23
CA ILE A 194 -11.91 -14.41 -16.07
C ILE A 194 -13.37 -14.05 -15.77
N SER A 195 -14.23 -15.05 -15.56
CA SER A 195 -15.62 -14.82 -15.19
C SER A 195 -15.76 -14.19 -13.82
N GLN A 196 -14.94 -14.63 -12.85
CA GLN A 196 -14.88 -14.02 -11.52
C GLN A 196 -14.42 -12.56 -11.59
N LEU A 197 -13.37 -12.23 -12.36
CA LEU A 197 -12.94 -10.85 -12.60
C LEU A 197 -14.06 -9.99 -13.20
N LYS A 198 -14.80 -10.52 -14.17
CA LYS A 198 -15.93 -9.82 -14.79
C LYS A 198 -17.05 -9.57 -13.78
N ASN A 199 -17.32 -10.53 -12.89
CA ASN A 199 -18.31 -10.39 -11.83
C ASN A 199 -17.86 -9.37 -10.77
N LEU A 200 -16.59 -9.39 -10.35
CA LEU A 200 -16.02 -8.39 -9.43
C LEU A 200 -16.13 -6.97 -10.02
N TYR A 201 -15.77 -6.79 -11.29
CA TYR A 201 -15.94 -5.51 -11.98
C TYR A 201 -17.41 -5.09 -12.03
N LYS A 202 -18.32 -6.00 -12.36
CA LYS A 202 -19.77 -5.72 -12.45
C LYS A 202 -20.35 -5.36 -11.08
N ASN A 203 -20.02 -6.11 -10.05
CA ASN A 203 -20.49 -5.86 -8.67
C ASN A 203 -19.96 -4.53 -8.15
N SER A 204 -18.66 -4.28 -8.29
CA SER A 204 -18.06 -3.00 -7.94
C SER A 204 -18.71 -1.84 -8.68
N LYS A 205 -18.91 -1.98 -9.99
CA LYS A 205 -19.58 -0.97 -10.81
C LYS A 205 -20.99 -0.67 -10.33
N SER A 206 -21.76 -1.67 -9.89
CA SER A 206 -23.14 -1.47 -9.38
C SER A 206 -23.13 -0.66 -8.09
N ILE A 207 -22.24 -0.96 -7.14
CA ILE A 207 -22.11 -0.24 -5.88
C ILE A 207 -21.88 1.26 -6.14
N PHE A 208 -20.87 1.58 -6.96
CA PHE A 208 -20.52 2.97 -7.23
C PHE A 208 -21.55 3.69 -8.12
N LYS A 209 -22.20 2.97 -9.05
CA LYS A 209 -23.26 3.57 -9.89
C LYS A 209 -24.46 4.03 -9.06
N TYR A 210 -24.93 3.21 -8.12
CA TYR A 210 -26.16 3.48 -7.36
C TYR A 210 -25.92 4.39 -6.16
N GLN A 211 -24.77 4.30 -5.51
CA GLN A 211 -24.50 5.07 -4.27
C GLN A 211 -23.78 6.38 -4.50
N GLU A 212 -22.74 6.39 -5.34
CA GLU A 212 -21.93 7.59 -5.58
C GLU A 212 -22.30 8.30 -6.89
N LYS A 213 -23.24 7.76 -7.70
CA LYS A 213 -23.66 8.30 -9.00
C LYS A 213 -22.47 8.57 -9.94
N VAL A 214 -21.54 7.59 -10.04
CA VAL A 214 -20.23 7.76 -10.66
C VAL A 214 -20.10 6.92 -11.92
N ARG A 215 -19.36 7.43 -12.89
CA ARG A 215 -18.84 6.65 -14.02
C ARG A 215 -17.66 5.81 -13.56
N PHE A 216 -17.91 4.57 -13.16
CA PHE A 216 -16.93 3.67 -12.51
C PHE A 216 -15.60 3.55 -13.25
N GLY A 217 -15.61 3.43 -14.59
CA GLY A 217 -14.38 3.37 -15.38
C GLY A 217 -13.50 4.61 -15.24
N LEU A 218 -14.08 5.82 -15.29
CA LEU A 218 -13.33 7.07 -15.14
C LEU A 218 -12.80 7.23 -13.72
N MET A 219 -13.54 6.77 -12.71
CA MET A 219 -13.06 6.74 -11.32
C MET A 219 -11.82 5.83 -11.19
N ILE A 220 -11.84 4.63 -11.77
CA ILE A 220 -10.68 3.73 -11.76
C ILE A 220 -9.48 4.40 -12.44
N PHE A 221 -9.65 5.01 -13.61
CA PHE A 221 -8.56 5.72 -14.28
C PHE A 221 -8.03 6.89 -13.46
N SER A 222 -8.89 7.59 -12.72
CA SER A 222 -8.45 8.66 -11.79
C SER A 222 -7.63 8.09 -10.63
N ILE A 223 -8.05 6.97 -10.04
CA ILE A 223 -7.30 6.28 -8.98
C ILE A 223 -5.94 5.81 -9.49
N LEU A 224 -5.89 5.18 -10.66
CA LEU A 224 -4.64 4.75 -11.31
C LEU A 224 -3.71 5.94 -11.53
N GLY A 225 -4.22 7.03 -12.07
CA GLY A 225 -3.45 8.25 -12.35
C GLY A 225 -2.93 8.90 -11.06
N LEU A 226 -3.77 9.04 -10.03
CA LEU A 226 -3.36 9.59 -8.73
C LEU A 226 -2.26 8.76 -8.08
N ASN A 227 -2.39 7.43 -8.05
CA ASN A 227 -1.38 6.55 -7.47
C ASN A 227 -0.08 6.54 -8.28
N SER A 228 -0.17 6.57 -9.63
CA SER A 228 0.99 6.70 -10.51
C SER A 228 1.78 7.97 -10.24
N LEU A 229 1.10 9.11 -10.29
CA LEU A 229 1.73 10.41 -10.09
C LEU A 229 2.19 10.58 -8.64
N GLY A 230 1.40 10.09 -7.66
CA GLY A 230 1.78 10.09 -6.26
C GLY A 230 3.08 9.33 -5.99
N SER A 231 3.26 8.16 -6.60
CA SER A 231 4.51 7.38 -6.47
C SER A 231 5.72 8.07 -7.14
N ALA A 232 5.49 8.78 -8.24
CA ALA A 232 6.52 9.52 -8.93
C ALA A 232 7.03 10.75 -8.15
N ILE A 233 6.18 11.38 -7.33
CA ILE A 233 6.52 12.60 -6.58
C ILE A 233 7.80 12.41 -5.76
N LEU A 234 7.86 11.36 -4.95
CA LEU A 234 9.00 11.12 -4.04
C LEU A 234 10.32 11.00 -4.82
N ILE A 235 10.31 10.28 -5.93
CA ILE A 235 11.50 10.08 -6.77
C ILE A 235 11.89 11.38 -7.46
N MET A 236 10.94 12.11 -8.03
CA MET A 236 11.19 13.36 -8.73
C MET A 236 11.75 14.42 -7.79
N TYR A 237 11.24 14.55 -6.56
CA TYR A 237 11.82 15.45 -5.57
C TYR A 237 13.21 14.99 -5.12
N ASN A 238 13.42 13.70 -4.89
CA ASN A 238 14.74 13.18 -4.53
C ASN A 238 15.76 13.48 -5.62
N LEU A 239 15.42 13.32 -6.90
CA LEU A 239 16.29 13.68 -8.00
C LEU A 239 16.49 15.20 -8.12
N LYS A 240 15.45 16.01 -7.92
CA LYS A 240 15.58 17.48 -7.88
C LYS A 240 16.49 17.94 -6.74
N PHE A 241 16.46 17.30 -5.58
CA PHE A 241 17.31 17.64 -4.43
C PHE A 241 18.78 17.29 -4.63
N THR A 242 19.15 16.47 -5.63
CA THR A 242 20.55 16.30 -6.03
C THR A 242 21.12 17.53 -6.73
N GLU A 243 20.24 18.35 -7.34
CA GLU A 243 20.63 19.57 -8.07
C GLU A 243 20.41 20.81 -7.21
N ILE A 244 19.25 20.95 -6.58
CA ILE A 244 18.85 22.13 -5.78
C ILE A 244 18.19 21.65 -4.49
N THR A 245 18.83 21.90 -3.36
CA THR A 245 18.28 21.57 -2.04
C THR A 245 17.41 22.72 -1.50
N PRO A 246 16.24 22.44 -0.87
CA PRO A 246 15.38 23.45 -0.30
C PRO A 246 16.01 24.06 0.96
N PHE A 247 15.80 25.35 1.19
CA PHE A 247 16.18 26.07 2.43
C PHE A 247 17.66 25.97 2.81
N GLY A 248 18.56 25.67 1.90
CA GLY A 248 19.98 25.46 2.19
C GLY A 248 20.31 24.20 2.99
N LEU A 249 19.37 23.26 3.07
CA LEU A 249 19.56 21.96 3.72
C LEU A 249 20.48 21.05 2.90
N SER A 250 21.12 20.08 3.54
CA SER A 250 21.81 19.02 2.80
C SER A 250 20.82 18.10 2.06
N PHE A 251 21.28 17.31 1.09
CA PHE A 251 20.46 16.32 0.39
C PHE A 251 19.70 15.41 1.37
N ALA A 252 20.42 14.81 2.34
CA ALA A 252 19.82 13.91 3.31
C ALA A 252 18.75 14.60 4.18
N GLN A 253 19.00 15.84 4.61
CA GLN A 253 18.03 16.63 5.36
C GLN A 253 16.80 16.98 4.53
N SER A 254 16.97 17.27 3.26
CA SER A 254 15.87 17.58 2.32
C SER A 254 14.96 16.37 2.10
N VAL A 255 15.55 15.20 1.88
CA VAL A 255 14.81 13.92 1.76
C VAL A 255 14.07 13.59 3.07
N PHE A 256 14.74 13.74 4.20
CA PHE A 256 14.14 13.52 5.52
C PHE A 256 12.96 14.47 5.79
N LEU A 257 13.12 15.75 5.48
CA LEU A 257 12.06 16.76 5.62
C LEU A 257 10.83 16.38 4.79
N LEU A 258 11.05 16.06 3.50
CA LEU A 258 9.96 15.64 2.60
C LEU A 258 9.22 14.41 3.15
N GLN A 259 9.93 13.36 3.51
CA GLN A 259 9.34 12.14 4.05
C GLN A 259 8.58 12.40 5.35
N THR A 260 9.13 13.24 6.24
CA THR A 260 8.49 13.63 7.50
C THR A 260 7.18 14.36 7.26
N ILE A 261 7.15 15.31 6.32
CA ILE A 261 5.94 16.05 5.95
C ILE A 261 4.87 15.08 5.43
N LEU A 262 5.23 14.20 4.49
CA LEU A 262 4.29 13.24 3.92
C LEU A 262 3.72 12.32 5.01
N PHE A 263 4.58 11.81 5.88
CA PHE A 263 4.19 10.91 6.96
C PHE A 263 3.29 11.58 8.01
N VAL A 264 3.73 12.71 8.56
CA VAL A 264 2.98 13.42 9.61
C VAL A 264 1.60 13.83 9.08
N SER A 265 1.54 14.29 7.83
CA SER A 265 0.28 14.67 7.22
C SER A 265 -0.66 13.49 7.00
N ALA A 266 -0.14 12.34 6.55
CA ALA A 266 -0.93 11.11 6.41
C ALA A 266 -1.44 10.61 7.78
N LEU A 267 -0.60 10.70 8.81
CA LEU A 267 -0.95 10.32 10.17
C LEU A 267 -2.07 11.20 10.73
N ILE A 268 -1.95 12.53 10.59
CA ILE A 268 -2.99 13.48 11.02
C ILE A 268 -4.31 13.20 10.27
N GLY A 269 -4.24 12.96 8.95
CA GLY A 269 -5.43 12.63 8.15
C GLY A 269 -6.11 11.34 8.59
N GLY A 270 -5.34 10.30 8.94
CA GLY A 270 -5.86 9.04 9.49
C GLY A 270 -6.46 9.20 10.90
N MET A 271 -5.86 10.07 11.73
CA MET A 271 -6.35 10.36 13.09
C MET A 271 -7.62 11.23 13.14
N THR A 272 -8.07 11.77 12.02
CA THR A 272 -9.25 12.65 11.94
C THR A 272 -10.36 12.04 11.06
N PRO A 273 -10.93 10.87 11.41
CA PRO A 273 -11.91 10.16 10.58
C PRO A 273 -13.26 10.88 10.48
N ASN A 274 -13.57 11.81 11.41
CA ASN A 274 -14.88 12.47 11.55
C ASN A 274 -14.86 13.96 11.20
N ASP A 275 -13.80 14.47 10.58
CA ASP A 275 -13.68 15.87 10.20
C ASP A 275 -14.54 16.24 8.96
N TYR A 276 -14.48 17.53 8.57
CA TYR A 276 -15.20 18.04 7.39
C TYR A 276 -14.82 17.28 6.11
N PHE A 277 -13.53 16.99 5.91
CA PHE A 277 -13.03 16.33 4.69
C PHE A 277 -13.42 14.85 4.64
N SER A 278 -13.53 14.20 5.77
CA SER A 278 -14.02 12.81 5.85
C SER A 278 -15.48 12.66 5.46
N LYS A 279 -16.28 13.74 5.55
CA LYS A 279 -17.68 13.76 5.10
C LYS A 279 -17.84 13.95 3.59
N LEU A 280 -16.79 14.38 2.89
CA LEU A 280 -16.84 14.52 1.43
C LEU A 280 -16.99 13.14 0.78
N SER A 281 -17.65 13.08 -0.39
CA SER A 281 -17.69 11.84 -1.18
C SER A 281 -16.28 11.43 -1.65
N LEU A 282 -16.07 10.15 -1.88
CA LEU A 282 -14.79 9.62 -2.38
C LEU A 282 -14.34 10.39 -3.64
N ILE A 283 -15.27 10.63 -4.57
CA ILE A 283 -15.01 11.36 -5.81
C ILE A 283 -14.54 12.79 -5.55
N LYS A 284 -15.14 13.50 -4.60
CA LYS A 284 -14.71 14.87 -4.29
C LYS A 284 -13.28 14.90 -3.74
N ILE A 285 -12.91 13.92 -2.92
CA ILE A 285 -11.54 13.79 -2.43
C ILE A 285 -10.60 13.56 -3.61
N LEU A 286 -10.90 12.61 -4.52
CA LEU A 286 -10.09 12.35 -5.71
C LEU A 286 -9.97 13.57 -6.64
N GLN A 287 -11.02 14.38 -6.78
CA GLN A 287 -11.00 15.64 -7.54
C GLN A 287 -10.07 16.67 -6.91
N ILE A 288 -10.14 16.84 -5.59
CA ILE A 288 -9.25 17.77 -4.88
C ILE A 288 -7.82 17.30 -5.00
N ASP A 289 -7.53 16.01 -4.74
CA ASP A 289 -6.18 15.45 -4.84
C ASP A 289 -5.59 15.62 -6.25
N SER A 290 -6.38 15.36 -7.29
CA SER A 290 -5.93 15.56 -8.68
C SER A 290 -5.67 17.03 -9.03
N GLY A 291 -6.45 17.96 -8.44
CA GLY A 291 -6.19 19.40 -8.56
C GLY A 291 -4.88 19.82 -7.86
N LEU A 292 -4.62 19.26 -6.68
CA LEU A 292 -3.37 19.50 -5.94
C LEU A 292 -2.13 18.98 -6.69
N LEU A 293 -2.25 17.86 -7.43
CA LEU A 293 -1.16 17.37 -8.31
C LEU A 293 -0.75 18.39 -9.38
N ILE A 294 -1.69 19.15 -9.93
CA ILE A 294 -1.38 20.22 -10.88
C ILE A 294 -0.51 21.29 -10.21
N VAL A 295 -0.88 21.70 -9.00
CA VAL A 295 -0.11 22.70 -8.24
C VAL A 295 1.30 22.15 -7.92
N ILE A 296 1.40 20.88 -7.54
CA ILE A 296 2.69 20.20 -7.30
C ILE A 296 3.53 20.18 -8.59
N GLY A 297 2.92 19.87 -9.73
CA GLY A 297 3.60 19.89 -11.03
C GLY A 297 4.17 21.28 -11.38
N ILE A 298 3.40 22.34 -11.13
CA ILE A 298 3.86 23.74 -11.32
C ILE A 298 5.01 24.06 -10.37
N CYS A 299 4.89 23.73 -9.08
CA CYS A 299 5.95 23.95 -8.09
C CYS A 299 7.23 23.12 -8.37
N GLY A 300 7.05 21.93 -8.95
CA GLY A 300 8.19 21.11 -9.39
C GLY A 300 8.91 21.71 -10.58
N TRP A 301 8.18 22.30 -11.51
CA TRP A 301 8.73 22.92 -12.71
C TRP A 301 9.40 24.26 -12.41
N ILE A 302 8.85 25.07 -11.50
CA ILE A 302 9.38 26.38 -11.09
C ILE A 302 10.20 26.20 -9.81
N ASN A 303 11.41 26.74 -9.77
CA ASN A 303 12.25 26.76 -8.57
C ASN A 303 11.81 27.93 -7.64
N GLY A 304 12.08 27.80 -6.34
CA GLY A 304 11.77 28.84 -5.35
C GLY A 304 10.35 28.80 -4.79
N LEU A 305 9.58 27.75 -5.10
CA LEU A 305 8.22 27.54 -4.57
C LEU A 305 8.15 26.43 -3.51
N GLU A 306 9.24 26.19 -2.78
CA GLU A 306 9.39 25.06 -1.87
C GLU A 306 8.34 25.07 -0.76
N ILE A 307 8.04 26.25 -0.16
CA ILE A 307 7.05 26.38 0.91
C ILE A 307 5.65 26.00 0.40
N ILE A 308 5.27 26.51 -0.78
CA ILE A 308 3.98 26.22 -1.40
C ILE A 308 3.91 24.71 -1.70
N SER A 309 4.97 24.18 -2.31
CA SER A 309 5.08 22.78 -2.67
C SER A 309 4.88 21.85 -1.46
N PHE A 310 5.62 22.07 -0.37
CA PHE A 310 5.52 21.24 0.83
C PHE A 310 4.17 21.40 1.53
N SER A 311 3.59 22.59 1.54
CA SER A 311 2.25 22.83 2.10
C SER A 311 1.17 22.08 1.31
N VAL A 312 1.26 22.11 -0.02
CA VAL A 312 0.33 21.39 -0.92
C VAL A 312 0.50 19.88 -0.79
N LEU A 313 1.74 19.38 -0.72
CA LEU A 313 2.04 17.97 -0.46
C LEU A 313 1.48 17.50 0.88
N ALA A 314 1.66 18.30 1.93
CA ALA A 314 1.11 18.01 3.25
C ALA A 314 -0.42 17.86 3.20
N PHE A 315 -1.11 18.81 2.56
CA PHE A 315 -2.57 18.79 2.46
C PHE A 315 -3.06 17.64 1.57
N MET A 316 -2.38 17.34 0.46
CA MET A 316 -2.68 16.21 -0.40
C MET A 316 -2.56 14.89 0.38
N MET A 317 -1.47 14.67 1.11
CA MET A 317 -1.27 13.44 1.90
C MET A 317 -2.30 13.30 3.03
N TYR A 318 -2.65 14.41 3.68
CA TYR A 318 -3.75 14.43 4.66
C TYR A 318 -5.08 13.97 4.05
N LEU A 319 -5.44 14.43 2.86
CA LEU A 319 -6.66 14.01 2.17
C LEU A 319 -6.57 12.56 1.66
N SER A 320 -5.47 12.21 1.02
CA SER A 320 -5.25 10.88 0.45
C SER A 320 -5.32 9.78 1.51
N SER A 321 -4.89 10.06 2.75
CA SER A 321 -4.97 9.10 3.85
C SER A 321 -6.39 8.69 4.23
N LYS A 322 -7.41 9.48 3.85
CA LYS A 322 -8.83 9.20 4.09
C LYS A 322 -9.46 8.31 3.01
N VAL A 323 -8.82 8.19 1.84
CA VAL A 323 -9.37 7.47 0.68
C VAL A 323 -9.53 5.98 0.97
N ASN A 324 -8.48 5.33 1.47
CA ASN A 324 -8.49 3.88 1.73
C ASN A 324 -9.46 3.48 2.86
N PRO A 325 -9.47 4.13 4.04
CA PRO A 325 -10.46 3.83 5.07
C PRO A 325 -11.90 4.00 4.56
N LYS A 326 -12.16 5.08 3.81
CA LYS A 326 -13.48 5.33 3.25
C LYS A 326 -13.90 4.29 2.20
N LEU A 327 -12.99 3.91 1.32
CA LEU A 327 -13.23 2.87 0.33
C LEU A 327 -13.52 1.53 1.01
N ASN A 328 -12.68 1.14 1.97
CA ASN A 328 -12.84 -0.13 2.68
C ASN A 328 -14.11 -0.17 3.52
N SER A 329 -14.47 0.91 4.22
CA SER A 329 -15.72 0.98 4.97
C SER A 329 -16.94 0.84 4.04
N LEU A 330 -16.92 1.49 2.87
CA LEU A 330 -17.98 1.37 1.87
C LEU A 330 -18.10 -0.06 1.33
N LEU A 331 -16.97 -0.71 1.03
CA LEU A 331 -16.97 -2.09 0.54
C LEU A 331 -17.49 -3.05 1.62
N MET A 332 -17.03 -2.91 2.86
CA MET A 332 -17.51 -3.74 3.98
C MET A 332 -18.99 -3.57 4.28
N ALA A 333 -19.48 -2.33 4.23
CA ALA A 333 -20.90 -2.06 4.50
C ALA A 333 -21.85 -2.67 3.46
N LYS A 334 -21.35 -2.92 2.22
CA LYS A 334 -22.22 -3.21 1.07
C LYS A 334 -21.96 -4.56 0.38
N LEU A 335 -20.85 -5.22 0.70
CA LEU A 335 -20.48 -6.49 0.07
C LEU A 335 -20.77 -7.68 1.00
N PRO A 336 -21.23 -8.81 0.42
CA PRO A 336 -21.31 -10.05 1.16
C PRO A 336 -19.91 -10.56 1.55
N PRO A 337 -19.79 -11.31 2.67
CA PRO A 337 -18.51 -11.79 3.21
C PRO A 337 -17.71 -12.69 2.28
N ASP A 338 -18.39 -13.39 1.38
CA ASP A 338 -17.82 -14.37 0.43
C ASP A 338 -17.08 -13.75 -0.76
N ILE A 339 -17.28 -12.46 -1.05
CA ILE A 339 -16.59 -11.73 -2.13
C ILE A 339 -15.80 -10.52 -1.60
N LEU A 340 -15.80 -10.29 -0.30
CA LEU A 340 -15.22 -9.09 0.30
C LEU A 340 -13.71 -9.00 0.10
N ALA A 341 -12.96 -10.10 0.37
CA ALA A 341 -11.51 -10.11 0.20
C ALA A 341 -11.11 -9.97 -1.27
N GLN A 342 -11.83 -10.63 -2.19
CA GLN A 342 -11.59 -10.50 -3.64
C GLN A 342 -11.78 -9.05 -4.11
N THR A 343 -12.87 -8.41 -3.69
CA THR A 343 -13.17 -7.03 -4.11
C THR A 343 -12.17 -6.04 -3.52
N SER A 344 -11.80 -6.18 -2.25
CA SER A 344 -10.76 -5.36 -1.61
C SER A 344 -9.41 -5.53 -2.32
N SER A 345 -9.03 -6.76 -2.66
CA SER A 345 -7.80 -7.03 -3.41
C SER A 345 -7.86 -6.50 -4.85
N PHE A 346 -9.01 -6.54 -5.51
CA PHE A 346 -9.19 -5.94 -6.82
C PHE A 346 -8.88 -4.44 -6.81
N PHE A 347 -9.42 -3.69 -5.84
CA PHE A 347 -9.10 -2.27 -5.68
C PHE A 347 -7.64 -2.04 -5.30
N LYS A 348 -7.05 -2.89 -4.45
CA LYS A 348 -5.64 -2.83 -4.09
C LYS A 348 -4.73 -3.01 -5.31
N VAL A 349 -4.99 -4.02 -6.13
CA VAL A 349 -4.22 -4.27 -7.37
C VAL A 349 -4.33 -3.09 -8.33
N ILE A 350 -5.55 -2.58 -8.56
CA ILE A 350 -5.76 -1.38 -9.38
C ILE A 350 -4.95 -0.22 -8.84
N SER A 351 -4.99 0.03 -7.53
CA SER A 351 -4.29 1.14 -6.91
C SER A 351 -2.77 1.07 -7.06
N VAL A 352 -2.20 -0.13 -7.00
CA VAL A 352 -0.73 -0.33 -6.97
C VAL A 352 -0.14 -0.61 -8.35
N LEU A 353 -0.91 -1.19 -9.28
CA LEU A 353 -0.39 -1.68 -10.57
C LEU A 353 0.35 -0.60 -11.39
N SER A 354 -0.09 0.63 -11.30
CA SER A 354 0.48 1.75 -12.06
C SER A 354 1.72 2.36 -11.42
N MET A 355 1.97 2.12 -10.12
CA MET A 355 3.08 2.75 -9.38
C MET A 355 4.47 2.37 -9.92
N PRO A 356 4.81 1.08 -10.14
CA PRO A 356 6.12 0.70 -10.67
C PRO A 356 6.41 1.29 -12.04
N ILE A 357 5.38 1.32 -12.91
CA ILE A 357 5.50 1.86 -14.27
C ILE A 357 5.80 3.36 -14.21
N ALA A 358 5.06 4.10 -13.40
CA ALA A 358 5.29 5.53 -13.21
C ALA A 358 6.67 5.82 -12.60
N THR A 359 7.08 5.04 -11.62
CA THR A 359 8.40 5.13 -10.99
C THR A 359 9.52 5.00 -12.03
N ILE A 360 9.49 3.95 -12.85
CA ILE A 360 10.49 3.74 -13.91
C ILE A 360 10.44 4.88 -14.94
N LEU A 361 9.25 5.25 -15.40
CA LEU A 361 9.06 6.31 -16.41
C LEU A 361 9.64 7.64 -15.91
N PHE A 362 9.21 8.09 -14.73
CA PHE A 362 9.63 9.41 -14.23
C PHE A 362 11.07 9.43 -13.76
N THR A 363 11.63 8.32 -13.29
CA THR A 363 13.08 8.21 -13.05
C THR A 363 13.85 8.40 -14.34
N SER A 364 13.49 7.69 -15.40
CA SER A 364 14.16 7.79 -16.70
C SER A 364 14.06 9.20 -17.29
N LEU A 365 12.86 9.80 -17.24
CA LEU A 365 12.65 11.17 -17.72
C LEU A 365 13.44 12.20 -16.92
N SER A 366 13.49 12.06 -15.59
CA SER A 366 14.22 12.99 -14.70
C SER A 366 15.74 12.88 -14.88
N MET A 367 16.26 11.67 -15.16
CA MET A 367 17.70 11.49 -15.48
C MET A 367 18.08 12.15 -16.81
N TRP A 368 17.15 12.27 -17.76
CA TRP A 368 17.38 12.96 -19.01
C TRP A 368 17.23 14.48 -18.85
N SER A 369 16.11 14.95 -18.27
CA SER A 369 15.87 16.37 -17.98
C SER A 369 14.82 16.50 -16.87
N SER A 370 15.22 17.11 -15.75
CA SER A 370 14.31 17.37 -14.62
C SER A 370 13.12 18.25 -15.05
N GLN A 371 13.36 19.32 -15.81
CA GLN A 371 12.30 20.21 -16.30
C GLN A 371 11.31 19.50 -17.22
N PHE A 372 11.81 18.65 -18.15
CA PHE A 372 10.95 17.89 -19.05
C PHE A 372 10.09 16.90 -18.28
N ALA A 373 10.66 16.20 -17.29
CA ALA A 373 9.92 15.28 -16.44
C ALA A 373 8.79 15.99 -15.68
N TRP A 374 9.03 17.17 -15.10
CA TRP A 374 8.00 17.98 -14.44
C TRP A 374 6.94 18.51 -15.42
N GLY A 375 7.32 18.81 -16.66
CA GLY A 375 6.39 19.18 -17.73
C GLY A 375 5.42 18.04 -18.08
N ILE A 376 5.94 16.82 -18.24
CA ILE A 376 5.12 15.61 -18.47
C ILE A 376 4.24 15.30 -17.23
N PHE A 377 4.79 15.44 -16.02
CA PHE A 377 4.02 15.29 -14.78
C PHE A 377 2.82 16.25 -14.73
N LEU A 378 3.04 17.52 -15.03
CA LEU A 378 1.99 18.54 -15.06
C LEU A 378 0.91 18.20 -16.11
N LEU A 379 1.31 17.81 -17.30
CA LEU A 379 0.39 17.43 -18.37
C LEU A 379 -0.48 16.23 -17.94
N LEU A 380 0.12 15.19 -17.40
CA LEU A 380 -0.60 14.01 -16.90
C LEU A 380 -1.50 14.36 -15.70
N SER A 381 -1.08 15.26 -14.82
CA SER A 381 -1.91 15.77 -13.71
C SER A 381 -3.18 16.46 -14.21
N ILE A 382 -3.07 17.26 -15.27
CA ILE A 382 -4.24 17.91 -15.92
C ILE A 382 -5.17 16.83 -16.49
N VAL A 383 -4.63 15.82 -17.16
CA VAL A 383 -5.44 14.71 -17.71
C VAL A 383 -6.20 13.98 -16.59
N VAL A 384 -5.51 13.63 -15.50
CA VAL A 384 -6.13 12.95 -14.35
C VAL A 384 -7.21 13.82 -13.72
N PHE A 385 -6.98 15.13 -13.57
CA PHE A 385 -7.96 16.08 -13.05
C PHE A 385 -9.21 16.15 -13.95
N VAL A 386 -9.04 16.27 -15.26
CA VAL A 386 -10.15 16.30 -16.22
C VAL A 386 -10.95 14.97 -16.15
N LEU A 387 -10.27 13.82 -16.11
CA LEU A 387 -10.94 12.52 -15.96
C LEU A 387 -11.73 12.44 -14.64
N SER A 388 -11.18 12.98 -13.56
CA SER A 388 -11.86 13.00 -12.26
C SER A 388 -13.13 13.86 -12.26
N LEU A 389 -13.14 15.00 -12.98
CA LEU A 389 -14.32 15.84 -13.14
C LEU A 389 -15.42 15.12 -13.94
N PHE A 390 -15.07 14.45 -15.02
CA PHE A 390 -16.04 13.69 -15.83
C PHE A 390 -16.48 12.36 -15.18
N SER A 391 -15.84 11.93 -14.10
CA SER A 391 -16.27 10.76 -13.34
C SER A 391 -17.58 11.01 -12.59
N ASN A 392 -17.92 12.26 -12.29
CA ASN A 392 -19.16 12.64 -11.64
C ASN A 392 -20.29 12.64 -12.69
N LYS A 393 -21.29 11.76 -12.55
CA LYS A 393 -22.41 11.69 -13.48
C LYS A 393 -23.39 12.83 -13.18
N SER A 394 -23.53 13.79 -14.08
CA SER A 394 -24.69 14.69 -14.03
C SER A 394 -25.96 13.87 -14.26
N VAL A 395 -26.95 13.99 -13.38
CA VAL A 395 -28.22 13.23 -13.37
C VAL A 395 -29.10 13.48 -14.60
N ALA A 396 -28.64 14.22 -15.60
CA ALA A 396 -29.47 14.80 -16.68
C ALA A 396 -29.60 13.97 -17.96
N SER A 397 -29.04 12.73 -18.07
CA SER A 397 -29.05 12.05 -19.39
C SER A 397 -29.48 10.59 -19.42
N ASP A 398 -30.21 10.06 -18.44
CA ASP A 398 -30.74 8.68 -18.51
C ASP A 398 -32.30 8.66 -18.53
N TYR A 399 -32.95 9.67 -19.11
CA TYR A 399 -34.37 9.64 -19.45
C TYR A 399 -34.54 9.85 -20.98
N ASP A 400 -33.83 9.09 -21.79
CA ASP A 400 -34.17 8.89 -23.20
C ASP A 400 -33.97 7.42 -23.55
#